data_ef730ffa4ecf636d73057306a2663e37
#
_entry.id   ef730ffa4ecf636d73057306a2663e37
#
_cell.length_a   1.000
_cell.length_b   1.000
_cell.length_c   1.000
_cell.angle_alpha   90.00
_cell.angle_beta   90.00
_cell.angle_gamma   90.00
#
_symmetry.space_group_name_H-M   'P 1'
#
loop_
_entity.id
_entity.type
_entity.pdbx_description
1 polymer ?
#
loop_
_entity_poly.entity_id
_entity_poly.type
_entity_poly.pdbx_seq_one_letter_code
_entity_poly.pdbx_strand_id
1 'polypeptide(L)'
;VTDIYEDMYNNLWIATSNRGVFCYNTVGEEWKHFEHIREDLTTITSNSVITLFEDRKGTMWFGTNGGGLCSFSKETETFVDFDPENIWLPDKVIYSIEQDQAGNFWISCNSGLYQFNPADKNKNCLFTINDGLQGNQFTAQSSLASSTGKMYFGGVNGFNVFEPKEFADNTYLPPVYVMDISFPNLNNEREVRRLLQLDKPFYTVDKIR
;
A
#
# COMPACT_ATOMS: atom_id res chain seq x y z
N VAL A 1 17.72 -5.46 16.31
CA VAL A 1 16.30 -5.83 16.37
C VAL A 1 15.50 -4.59 16.03
N THR A 2 14.55 -4.74 15.13
CA THR A 2 13.66 -3.67 14.68
C THR A 2 12.23 -3.89 15.19
N ASP A 3 11.77 -5.14 15.25
CA ASP A 3 10.45 -5.49 15.74
C ASP A 3 10.44 -6.87 16.39
N ILE A 4 9.49 -7.13 17.29
CA ILE A 4 9.27 -8.42 17.94
C ILE A 4 7.76 -8.65 18.01
N TYR A 5 7.32 -9.82 17.55
CA TYR A 5 5.91 -10.19 17.52
C TYR A 5 5.71 -11.67 17.89
N GLU A 6 4.76 -11.96 18.78
CA GLU A 6 4.33 -13.32 19.11
C GLU A 6 3.07 -13.65 18.31
N ASP A 7 3.14 -14.66 17.42
CA ASP A 7 2.00 -15.07 16.60
C ASP A 7 1.03 -15.97 17.38
N MET A 8 -0.17 -16.15 16.85
CA MET A 8 -1.21 -16.98 17.47
C MET A 8 -0.85 -18.46 17.63
N TYR A 9 0.30 -18.89 17.10
CA TYR A 9 0.82 -20.26 17.18
C TYR A 9 2.01 -20.42 18.15
N ASN A 10 2.23 -19.40 19.02
CA ASN A 10 3.32 -19.32 19.98
C ASN A 10 4.72 -19.30 19.34
N ASN A 11 4.84 -18.70 18.16
CA ASN A 11 6.15 -18.41 17.58
C ASN A 11 6.49 -16.93 17.85
N LEU A 12 7.67 -16.69 18.40
CA LEU A 12 8.22 -15.37 18.58
C LEU A 12 9.05 -15.00 17.37
N TRP A 13 8.56 -14.06 16.60
CA TRP A 13 9.22 -13.50 15.43
C TRP A 13 10.06 -12.30 15.80
N ILE A 14 11.31 -12.26 15.36
CA ILE A 14 12.27 -11.19 15.69
C ILE A 14 12.81 -10.63 14.37
N ALA A 15 12.39 -9.44 14.02
CA ALA A 15 12.84 -8.71 12.85
C ALA A 15 14.19 -8.04 13.10
N THR A 16 15.02 -7.95 12.08
CA THR A 16 16.33 -7.29 12.16
C THR A 16 16.56 -6.33 10.99
N SER A 17 17.47 -5.38 11.19
CA SER A 17 17.80 -4.37 10.17
C SER A 17 18.69 -4.90 9.03
N ASN A 18 19.30 -6.08 9.15
CA ASN A 18 20.28 -6.57 8.17
C ASN A 18 20.49 -8.09 8.14
N ARG A 19 19.74 -8.85 8.94
CA ARG A 19 19.87 -10.32 9.07
C ARG A 19 18.53 -11.03 8.89
N GLY A 20 17.59 -10.45 8.13
CA GLY A 20 16.28 -11.02 7.92
C GLY A 20 15.48 -11.17 9.21
N VAL A 21 14.88 -12.33 9.43
CA VAL A 21 14.01 -12.59 10.56
C VAL A 21 14.35 -13.92 11.24
N PHE A 22 14.30 -13.92 12.56
CA PHE A 22 14.38 -15.12 13.38
C PHE A 22 13.01 -15.50 13.88
N CYS A 23 12.74 -16.79 13.98
CA CYS A 23 11.52 -17.34 14.54
C CYS A 23 11.89 -18.34 15.63
N TYR A 24 11.38 -18.13 16.83
CA TYR A 24 11.53 -19.05 17.95
C TYR A 24 10.17 -19.66 18.31
N ASN A 25 10.04 -20.97 18.15
CA ASN A 25 8.86 -21.67 18.64
C ASN A 25 8.97 -21.90 20.14
N THR A 26 8.09 -21.24 20.93
CA THR A 26 8.16 -21.27 22.41
C THR A 26 7.73 -22.60 23.00
N VAL A 27 7.01 -23.44 22.26
CA VAL A 27 6.55 -24.77 22.68
C VAL A 27 7.57 -25.85 22.38
N GLY A 28 8.14 -25.81 21.15
CA GLY A 28 9.14 -26.77 20.69
C GLY A 28 10.57 -26.38 21.06
N GLU A 29 10.79 -25.19 21.58
CA GLU A 29 12.12 -24.62 21.87
C GLU A 29 13.08 -24.62 20.67
N GLU A 30 12.50 -24.46 19.46
CA GLU A 30 13.25 -24.51 18.20
C GLU A 30 13.44 -23.11 17.61
N TRP A 31 14.63 -22.87 17.05
CA TRP A 31 14.96 -21.65 16.33
C TRP A 31 15.01 -21.91 14.83
N LYS A 32 14.44 -20.97 14.07
CA LYS A 32 14.60 -20.86 12.61
C LYS A 32 15.13 -19.49 12.27
N HIS A 33 15.93 -19.41 11.22
CA HIS A 33 16.46 -18.16 10.71
C HIS A 33 16.21 -18.07 9.21
N PHE A 34 15.60 -16.97 8.77
CA PHE A 34 15.22 -16.72 7.40
C PHE A 34 15.94 -15.46 6.90
N GLU A 35 16.76 -15.62 5.87
CA GLU A 35 17.46 -14.54 5.20
C GLU A 35 17.05 -14.46 3.73
N HIS A 36 17.16 -13.25 3.18
CA HIS A 36 16.99 -13.04 1.75
C HIS A 36 18.15 -13.68 0.98
N ILE A 37 17.83 -14.58 0.07
CA ILE A 37 18.78 -15.21 -0.85
C ILE A 37 18.45 -14.67 -2.25
N ARG A 38 19.43 -14.02 -2.86
CA ARG A 38 19.29 -13.47 -4.21
C ARG A 38 18.88 -14.55 -5.20
N GLU A 39 17.90 -14.25 -6.06
CA GLU A 39 17.35 -15.16 -7.08
C GLU A 39 16.49 -16.31 -6.53
N ASP A 40 16.35 -16.46 -5.22
CA ASP A 40 15.42 -17.39 -4.61
C ASP A 40 14.13 -16.63 -4.18
N LEU A 41 13.07 -16.78 -4.96
CA LEU A 41 11.77 -16.12 -4.75
C LEU A 41 10.97 -16.71 -3.59
N THR A 42 11.46 -17.76 -2.95
CA THR A 42 10.82 -18.42 -1.80
C THR A 42 11.33 -17.88 -0.46
N THR A 43 12.34 -17.01 -0.50
CA THR A 43 12.92 -16.38 0.70
C THR A 43 12.31 -15.02 0.98
N ILE A 44 12.56 -14.48 2.18
CA ILE A 44 12.14 -13.13 2.54
C ILE A 44 12.66 -12.09 1.54
N THR A 45 11.86 -11.08 1.22
CA THR A 45 12.16 -10.11 0.13
C THR A 45 13.33 -9.17 0.43
N SER A 46 13.71 -9.00 1.70
CA SER A 46 14.88 -8.21 2.13
C SER A 46 15.40 -8.67 3.50
N ASN A 47 16.71 -8.55 3.73
CA ASN A 47 17.31 -8.76 5.05
C ASN A 47 17.06 -7.61 6.03
N SER A 48 16.59 -6.46 5.55
CA SER A 48 16.21 -5.33 6.38
C SER A 48 14.70 -5.34 6.61
N VAL A 49 14.26 -5.98 7.69
CA VAL A 49 12.85 -6.07 8.07
C VAL A 49 12.53 -4.95 9.05
N ILE A 50 11.50 -4.16 8.78
CA ILE A 50 11.12 -3.01 9.60
C ILE A 50 9.99 -3.37 10.57
N THR A 51 8.95 -4.05 10.08
CA THR A 51 7.73 -4.31 10.85
C THR A 51 7.19 -5.70 10.60
N LEU A 52 6.59 -6.27 11.63
CA LEU A 52 5.91 -7.55 11.67
C LEU A 52 4.42 -7.32 11.91
N PHE A 53 3.58 -8.08 11.25
CA PHE A 53 2.14 -7.98 11.43
C PHE A 53 1.48 -9.34 11.20
N GLU A 54 0.58 -9.75 12.08
CA GLU A 54 -0.27 -10.92 11.88
C GLU A 54 -1.69 -10.48 11.53
N ASP A 55 -2.20 -10.93 10.39
CA ASP A 55 -3.57 -10.66 10.00
C ASP A 55 -4.57 -11.54 10.79
N ARG A 56 -5.86 -11.21 10.70
CA ARG A 56 -6.93 -11.94 11.40
C ARG A 56 -7.09 -13.40 10.97
N LYS A 57 -6.41 -13.83 9.90
CA LYS A 57 -6.38 -15.21 9.43
C LYS A 57 -5.17 -15.97 9.97
N GLY A 58 -4.31 -15.29 10.72
CA GLY A 58 -3.07 -15.85 11.26
C GLY A 58 -1.93 -15.90 10.23
N THR A 59 -2.01 -15.10 9.18
CA THR A 59 -0.91 -14.97 8.22
C THR A 59 0.07 -13.91 8.72
N MET A 60 1.35 -14.28 8.85
CA MET A 60 2.40 -13.34 9.17
C MET A 60 2.83 -12.55 7.94
N TRP A 61 2.88 -11.22 8.09
CA TRP A 61 3.29 -10.25 7.09
C TRP A 61 4.55 -9.52 7.56
N PHE A 62 5.43 -9.23 6.61
CA PHE A 62 6.74 -8.62 6.86
C PHE A 62 6.89 -7.40 5.98
N GLY A 63 6.96 -6.23 6.62
CA GLY A 63 7.27 -4.97 5.96
C GLY A 63 8.78 -4.74 5.98
N THR A 64 9.37 -4.49 4.83
CA THR A 64 10.81 -4.43 4.67
C THR A 64 11.30 -3.07 4.18
N ASN A 65 12.60 -2.86 4.29
CA ASN A 65 13.29 -1.74 3.66
C ASN A 65 13.84 -2.20 2.29
N GLY A 66 13.17 -1.77 1.23
CA GLY A 66 13.59 -2.00 -0.15
C GLY A 66 13.07 -3.29 -0.80
N GLY A 67 12.49 -4.23 -0.04
CA GLY A 67 11.87 -5.45 -0.56
C GLY A 67 10.34 -5.40 -0.59
N GLY A 68 9.71 -4.31 -0.12
CA GLY A 68 8.27 -4.19 -0.05
C GLY A 68 7.64 -5.06 1.03
N LEU A 69 6.53 -5.71 0.70
CA LEU A 69 5.70 -6.52 1.58
C LEU A 69 5.76 -7.99 1.16
N CYS A 70 5.98 -8.88 2.11
CA CYS A 70 5.83 -10.32 1.90
C CYS A 70 5.07 -10.99 3.04
N SER A 71 4.52 -12.17 2.79
CA SER A 71 3.87 -13.00 3.78
C SER A 71 4.60 -14.34 3.94
N PHE A 72 4.39 -15.00 5.06
CA PHE A 72 4.95 -16.33 5.34
C PHE A 72 3.88 -17.41 5.18
N SER A 73 4.17 -18.40 4.33
CA SER A 73 3.36 -19.62 4.21
C SER A 73 3.87 -20.67 5.18
N LYS A 74 3.04 -21.07 6.13
CA LYS A 74 3.35 -22.11 7.13
C LYS A 74 3.42 -23.50 6.51
N GLU A 75 2.62 -23.74 5.47
CA GLU A 75 2.53 -25.06 4.83
C GLU A 75 3.83 -25.42 4.10
N THR A 76 4.46 -24.43 3.49
CA THR A 76 5.68 -24.61 2.71
C THR A 76 6.95 -24.10 3.41
N GLU A 77 6.78 -23.38 4.51
CA GLU A 77 7.84 -22.63 5.22
C GLU A 77 8.60 -21.66 4.31
N THR A 78 7.87 -21.02 3.38
CA THR A 78 8.42 -20.06 2.40
C THR A 78 7.78 -18.72 2.51
N PHE A 79 8.47 -17.70 1.99
CA PHE A 79 7.90 -16.36 1.85
C PHE A 79 7.26 -16.18 0.48
N VAL A 80 6.23 -15.38 0.43
CA VAL A 80 5.51 -15.02 -0.79
C VAL A 80 5.56 -13.50 -0.93
N ASP A 81 6.24 -13.02 -1.98
CA ASP A 81 6.24 -11.60 -2.32
C ASP A 81 4.82 -11.17 -2.71
N PHE A 82 4.34 -10.10 -2.09
CA PHE A 82 3.02 -9.55 -2.40
C PHE A 82 2.96 -8.90 -3.78
N ASP A 83 4.03 -8.26 -4.20
CA ASP A 83 4.10 -7.46 -5.44
C ASP A 83 5.36 -7.76 -6.26
N PRO A 84 5.55 -9.00 -6.74
CA PRO A 84 6.74 -9.41 -7.46
C PRO A 84 6.96 -8.63 -8.76
N GLU A 85 5.88 -8.11 -9.36
CA GLU A 85 5.91 -7.35 -10.62
C GLU A 85 6.00 -5.83 -10.40
N ASN A 86 6.00 -5.36 -9.15
CA ASN A 86 6.03 -3.94 -8.77
C ASN A 86 4.87 -3.10 -9.34
N ILE A 87 3.68 -3.66 -9.34
CA ILE A 87 2.47 -3.04 -9.91
C ILE A 87 1.60 -2.39 -8.84
N TRP A 88 1.58 -2.96 -7.63
CA TRP A 88 0.58 -2.65 -6.62
C TRP A 88 1.07 -1.72 -5.52
N LEU A 89 2.29 -1.97 -5.02
CA LEU A 89 2.84 -1.16 -3.93
C LEU A 89 3.42 0.16 -4.46
N PRO A 90 3.05 1.29 -3.87
CA PRO A 90 3.56 2.60 -4.27
C PRO A 90 5.02 2.81 -3.86
N ASP A 91 5.53 2.00 -2.92
CA ASP A 91 6.88 2.08 -2.39
C ASP A 91 7.34 0.72 -1.86
N LYS A 92 8.64 0.49 -1.84
CA LYS A 92 9.27 -0.73 -1.30
C LYS A 92 9.79 -0.60 0.14
N VAL A 93 9.60 0.54 0.76
CA VAL A 93 9.90 0.76 2.18
C VAL A 93 8.59 0.79 2.95
N ILE A 94 8.36 -0.23 3.78
CA ILE A 94 7.14 -0.39 4.56
C ILE A 94 7.44 -0.14 6.02
N TYR A 95 6.83 0.90 6.60
CA TYR A 95 7.08 1.34 7.97
C TYR A 95 6.16 0.69 8.99
N SER A 96 4.88 0.53 8.66
CA SER A 96 3.89 -0.11 9.53
C SER A 96 2.78 -0.73 8.71
N ILE A 97 2.13 -1.73 9.29
CA ILE A 97 1.01 -2.46 8.68
C ILE A 97 -0.09 -2.57 9.74
N GLU A 98 -1.31 -2.21 9.38
CA GLU A 98 -2.49 -2.41 10.22
C GLU A 98 -3.63 -2.98 9.39
N GLN A 99 -4.58 -3.67 10.04
CA GLN A 99 -5.78 -4.18 9.38
C GLN A 99 -7.04 -3.55 9.95
N ASP A 100 -7.88 -2.97 9.08
CA ASP A 100 -9.17 -2.43 9.48
C ASP A 100 -10.23 -3.52 9.71
N GLN A 101 -11.40 -3.12 10.23
CA GLN A 101 -12.49 -4.05 10.53
C GLN A 101 -13.09 -4.72 9.28
N ALA A 102 -12.94 -4.12 8.12
CA ALA A 102 -13.37 -4.67 6.83
C ALA A 102 -12.36 -5.65 6.22
N GLY A 103 -11.16 -5.75 6.82
CA GLY A 103 -10.08 -6.63 6.36
C GLY A 103 -9.13 -5.98 5.38
N ASN A 104 -9.26 -4.68 5.10
CA ASN A 104 -8.27 -3.96 4.30
C ASN A 104 -7.01 -3.72 5.11
N PHE A 105 -5.88 -3.75 4.45
CA PHE A 105 -4.60 -3.36 5.02
C PHE A 105 -4.35 -1.87 4.81
N TRP A 106 -3.76 -1.25 5.82
CA TRP A 106 -3.30 0.11 5.82
C TRP A 106 -1.81 0.11 6.06
N ILE A 107 -1.07 0.55 5.07
CA ILE A 107 0.39 0.43 5.01
C ILE A 107 0.99 1.82 4.90
N SER A 108 1.81 2.19 5.86
CA SER A 108 2.58 3.43 5.78
C SER A 108 3.92 3.20 5.07
N CYS A 109 4.25 4.09 4.14
CA CYS A 109 5.46 4.04 3.32
C CYS A 109 6.02 5.44 3.06
N ASN A 110 7.08 5.58 2.23
CA ASN A 110 7.63 6.90 1.88
C ASN A 110 6.69 7.74 1.00
N SER A 111 5.82 7.07 0.25
CA SER A 111 4.92 7.75 -0.69
C SER A 111 3.62 8.22 -0.04
N GLY A 112 3.34 7.80 1.20
CA GLY A 112 2.11 8.12 1.91
C GLY A 112 1.53 6.94 2.67
N LEU A 113 0.21 6.94 2.85
CA LEU A 113 -0.55 5.87 3.47
C LEU A 113 -1.32 5.12 2.39
N TYR A 114 -1.06 3.84 2.25
CA TYR A 114 -1.64 2.99 1.22
C TYR A 114 -2.67 2.03 1.81
N GLN A 115 -3.91 2.15 1.33
CA GLN A 115 -4.97 1.18 1.60
C GLN A 115 -4.98 0.11 0.52
N PHE A 116 -5.00 -1.13 0.91
CA PHE A 116 -5.06 -2.24 -0.01
C PHE A 116 -6.01 -3.33 0.49
N ASN A 117 -6.77 -3.92 -0.43
CA ASN A 117 -7.65 -5.03 -0.11
C ASN A 117 -7.05 -6.35 -0.64
N PRO A 118 -6.67 -7.29 0.24
CA PRO A 118 -6.06 -8.55 -0.19
C PRO A 118 -7.01 -9.45 -1.00
N ALA A 119 -8.32 -9.24 -0.87
CA ALA A 119 -9.33 -9.98 -1.61
C ALA A 119 -9.70 -9.32 -2.96
N ASP A 120 -9.46 -8.01 -3.12
CA ASP A 120 -9.79 -7.26 -4.32
C ASP A 120 -8.69 -6.23 -4.64
N LYS A 121 -7.71 -6.65 -5.40
CA LYS A 121 -6.55 -5.82 -5.78
C LYS A 121 -6.90 -4.58 -6.60
N ASN A 122 -8.15 -4.42 -7.05
CA ASN A 122 -8.59 -3.20 -7.76
C ASN A 122 -9.09 -2.11 -6.82
N LYS A 123 -9.25 -2.42 -5.54
CA LYS A 123 -9.67 -1.46 -4.50
C LYS A 123 -8.51 -0.96 -3.66
N ASN A 124 -7.50 -0.41 -4.33
CA ASN A 124 -6.32 0.14 -3.69
C ASN A 124 -6.36 1.66 -3.77
N CYS A 125 -5.95 2.33 -2.71
CA CYS A 125 -5.88 3.78 -2.67
C CYS A 125 -4.62 4.26 -1.97
N LEU A 126 -3.91 5.21 -2.59
CA LEU A 126 -2.78 5.90 -1.97
C LEU A 126 -3.25 7.27 -1.47
N PHE A 127 -3.15 7.50 -0.18
CA PHE A 127 -3.38 8.79 0.45
C PHE A 127 -2.06 9.53 0.63
N THR A 128 -2.08 10.83 0.38
CA THR A 128 -0.91 11.71 0.43
C THR A 128 -1.21 12.97 1.24
N ILE A 129 -0.25 13.86 1.33
CA ILE A 129 -0.46 15.19 1.95
C ILE A 129 -1.62 15.97 1.28
N ASN A 130 -1.90 15.71 0.00
CA ASN A 130 -3.00 16.36 -0.71
C ASN A 130 -4.38 15.87 -0.24
N ASP A 131 -4.42 14.70 0.41
CA ASP A 131 -5.62 14.10 0.98
C ASP A 131 -5.78 14.42 2.47
N GLY A 132 -4.91 15.27 3.01
CA GLY A 132 -4.96 15.74 4.40
C GLY A 132 -4.05 14.97 5.37
N LEU A 133 -3.11 14.17 4.87
CA LEU A 133 -2.10 13.58 5.74
C LEU A 133 -1.14 14.63 6.31
N GLN A 134 -0.59 14.34 7.49
CA GLN A 134 0.44 15.18 8.15
C GLN A 134 1.69 15.36 7.27
N GLY A 135 1.91 14.47 6.33
CA GLY A 135 3.03 14.39 5.40
C GLY A 135 3.03 13.04 4.71
N ASN A 136 3.89 12.86 3.70
CA ASN A 136 4.03 11.56 3.03
C ASN A 136 4.99 10.61 3.77
N GLN A 137 5.84 11.14 4.67
CA GLN A 137 6.80 10.37 5.43
C GLN A 137 6.23 9.95 6.78
N PHE A 138 6.25 8.66 7.03
CA PHE A 138 5.83 8.04 8.28
C PHE A 138 7.05 7.54 9.09
N THR A 139 6.82 7.27 10.36
CA THR A 139 7.83 6.72 11.27
C THR A 139 7.60 5.21 11.41
N ALA A 140 8.67 4.44 11.40
CA ALA A 140 8.60 2.99 11.57
C ALA A 140 7.87 2.62 12.87
N GLN A 141 6.99 1.62 12.79
CA GLN A 141 6.21 1.08 13.91
C GLN A 141 5.36 2.10 14.67
N SER A 142 5.02 3.21 14.02
CA SER A 142 4.21 4.26 14.61
C SER A 142 2.76 4.17 14.14
N SER A 143 2.13 3.01 14.33
CA SER A 143 0.73 2.77 13.98
C SER A 143 -0.02 2.07 15.10
N LEU A 144 -1.34 2.21 15.08
CA LEU A 144 -2.24 1.53 15.99
C LEU A 144 -3.64 1.44 15.37
N ALA A 145 -4.17 0.24 15.25
CA ALA A 145 -5.59 0.00 15.04
C ALA A 145 -6.28 -0.18 16.40
N SER A 146 -7.12 0.77 16.78
CA SER A 146 -7.82 0.71 18.08
C SER A 146 -9.01 -0.25 18.03
N SER A 147 -9.41 -0.76 19.20
CA SER A 147 -10.60 -1.60 19.37
C SER A 147 -11.90 -0.88 18.96
N THR A 148 -11.92 0.46 18.95
CA THR A 148 -13.06 1.27 18.51
C THR A 148 -13.14 1.44 16.99
N GLY A 149 -12.16 0.95 16.23
CA GLY A 149 -12.08 1.06 14.77
C GLY A 149 -11.34 2.30 14.26
N LYS A 150 -10.82 3.15 15.15
CA LYS A 150 -9.95 4.27 14.77
C LYS A 150 -8.55 3.76 14.48
N MET A 151 -7.94 4.31 13.45
CA MET A 151 -6.57 4.05 13.06
C MET A 151 -5.70 5.28 13.31
N TYR A 152 -4.48 5.04 13.75
CA TYR A 152 -3.48 6.06 14.07
C TYR A 152 -2.21 5.75 13.31
N PHE A 153 -1.63 6.76 12.64
CA PHE A 153 -0.36 6.63 11.94
C PHE A 153 0.52 7.84 12.22
N GLY A 154 1.66 7.60 12.85
CA GLY A 154 2.64 8.63 13.19
C GLY A 154 3.64 8.89 12.08
N GLY A 155 4.02 10.15 11.91
CA GLY A 155 5.01 10.58 10.94
C GLY A 155 5.79 11.78 11.43
N VAL A 156 6.64 12.32 10.56
CA VAL A 156 7.62 13.37 10.93
C VAL A 156 6.98 14.71 11.35
N ASN A 157 5.75 14.98 10.90
CA ASN A 157 5.05 16.24 11.20
C ASN A 157 3.86 16.05 12.15
N GLY A 158 3.78 14.93 12.87
CA GLY A 158 2.71 14.60 13.78
C GLY A 158 2.08 13.24 13.47
N PHE A 159 0.77 13.11 13.63
CA PHE A 159 0.07 11.85 13.39
C PHE A 159 -1.28 12.09 12.72
N ASN A 160 -1.76 11.09 11.98
CA ASN A 160 -3.10 11.05 11.41
C ASN A 160 -3.99 10.13 12.24
N VAL A 161 -5.27 10.53 12.41
CA VAL A 161 -6.32 9.72 13.04
C VAL A 161 -7.52 9.73 12.11
N PHE A 162 -8.05 8.53 11.83
CA PHE A 162 -9.24 8.40 10.98
C PHE A 162 -9.99 7.10 11.30
N GLU A 163 -11.24 7.03 10.86
CA GLU A 163 -12.03 5.80 10.85
C GLU A 163 -12.17 5.32 9.40
N PRO A 164 -11.65 4.13 9.03
CA PRO A 164 -11.69 3.62 7.64
C PRO A 164 -13.08 3.58 7.03
N LYS A 165 -14.12 3.35 7.83
CA LYS A 165 -15.52 3.35 7.38
C LYS A 165 -16.03 4.71 6.88
N GLU A 166 -15.34 5.81 7.20
CA GLU A 166 -15.72 7.17 6.77
C GLU A 166 -15.20 7.49 5.36
N PHE A 167 -14.28 6.68 4.83
CA PHE A 167 -13.83 6.77 3.44
C PHE A 167 -14.86 6.05 2.55
N ALA A 168 -15.95 6.76 2.23
CA ALA A 168 -16.87 6.31 1.20
C ALA A 168 -16.28 6.55 -0.19
N ASP A 169 -16.49 5.61 -1.10
CA ASP A 169 -16.13 5.82 -2.51
C ASP A 169 -16.80 7.12 -2.99
N ASN A 170 -16.00 8.05 -3.47
CA ASN A 170 -16.52 9.25 -4.09
C ASN A 170 -17.18 8.88 -5.42
N THR A 171 -18.47 8.68 -5.39
CA THR A 171 -19.26 8.34 -6.59
C THR A 171 -19.54 9.55 -7.49
N TYR A 172 -19.10 10.76 -7.05
CA TYR A 172 -19.25 11.96 -7.86
C TYR A 172 -18.19 11.95 -8.98
N LEU A 173 -18.65 11.73 -10.19
CA LEU A 173 -17.85 11.94 -11.40
C LEU A 173 -17.85 13.43 -11.73
N PRO A 174 -16.75 14.16 -11.54
CA PRO A 174 -16.71 15.56 -11.90
C PRO A 174 -16.94 15.69 -13.41
N PRO A 175 -17.80 16.62 -13.84
CA PRO A 175 -18.00 16.85 -15.27
C PRO A 175 -16.69 17.37 -15.87
N VAL A 176 -16.22 16.72 -16.92
CA VAL A 176 -15.05 17.17 -17.69
C VAL A 176 -15.53 18.11 -18.79
N TYR A 177 -15.06 19.34 -18.73
CA TYR A 177 -15.31 20.33 -19.78
C TYR A 177 -14.06 20.55 -20.61
N VAL A 178 -14.17 20.41 -21.91
CA VAL A 178 -13.10 20.82 -22.84
C VAL A 178 -13.19 22.34 -22.98
N MET A 179 -12.24 23.04 -22.36
CA MET A 179 -12.20 24.50 -22.35
C MET A 179 -11.58 25.08 -23.62
N ASP A 180 -10.59 24.37 -24.19
CA ASP A 180 -9.89 24.79 -25.40
C ASP A 180 -9.31 23.59 -26.13
N ILE A 181 -9.27 23.67 -27.45
CA ILE A 181 -8.61 22.70 -28.34
C ILE A 181 -7.72 23.48 -29.31
N SER A 182 -6.41 23.41 -29.11
CA SER A 182 -5.43 24.06 -30.01
C SER A 182 -4.72 23.04 -30.87
N PHE A 183 -4.56 23.39 -32.16
CA PHE A 183 -3.79 22.61 -33.13
C PHE A 183 -2.57 23.43 -33.59
N PRO A 184 -1.35 22.92 -33.46
CA PRO A 184 -0.12 23.69 -33.70
C PRO A 184 0.03 24.33 -35.05
N ASN A 185 -0.74 23.94 -36.07
CA ASN A 185 -0.64 24.44 -37.45
C ASN A 185 -1.98 24.82 -38.08
N LEU A 186 -3.04 24.97 -37.27
CA LEU A 186 -4.39 25.30 -37.76
C LEU A 186 -4.86 26.63 -37.18
N ASN A 187 -4.83 27.69 -37.96
CA ASN A 187 -5.25 29.02 -37.57
C ASN A 187 -6.74 29.31 -37.90
N ASN A 188 -7.50 28.27 -38.31
CA ASN A 188 -8.83 28.45 -38.86
C ASN A 188 -9.84 27.53 -38.20
N GLU A 189 -10.84 28.07 -37.56
CA GLU A 189 -11.94 27.35 -36.86
C GLU A 189 -12.67 26.34 -37.78
N ARG A 190 -12.77 26.63 -39.10
CA ARG A 190 -13.39 25.72 -40.07
C ARG A 190 -12.60 24.44 -40.29
N GLU A 191 -11.27 24.50 -40.27
CA GLU A 191 -10.41 23.32 -40.38
C GLU A 191 -10.45 22.46 -39.13
N VAL A 192 -10.47 23.08 -37.94
CA VAL A 192 -10.65 22.38 -36.66
C VAL A 192 -11.98 21.63 -36.62
N ARG A 193 -13.07 22.28 -37.03
CA ARG A 193 -14.39 21.62 -37.10
C ARG A 193 -14.39 20.43 -38.05
N ARG A 194 -13.74 20.55 -39.22
CA ARG A 194 -13.64 19.48 -40.20
C ARG A 194 -12.85 18.28 -39.68
N LEU A 195 -11.76 18.53 -38.96
CA LEU A 195 -10.94 17.46 -38.36
C LEU A 195 -11.66 16.75 -37.23
N LEU A 196 -12.42 17.49 -36.41
CA LEU A 196 -13.18 16.91 -35.29
C LEU A 196 -14.55 16.37 -35.74
N GLN A 197 -14.90 16.48 -37.04
CA GLN A 197 -16.21 16.08 -37.59
C GLN A 197 -17.39 16.73 -36.85
N LEU A 198 -17.27 18.00 -36.48
CA LEU A 198 -18.29 18.71 -35.72
C LEU A 198 -19.26 19.40 -36.68
N ASP A 199 -20.57 19.14 -36.53
CA ASP A 199 -21.65 19.79 -37.27
C ASP A 199 -21.96 21.20 -36.72
N LYS A 200 -21.53 21.47 -35.48
CA LYS A 200 -21.77 22.71 -34.72
C LYS A 200 -20.48 23.26 -34.14
N PRO A 201 -20.43 24.52 -33.70
CA PRO A 201 -19.32 25.00 -32.89
C PRO A 201 -19.08 24.11 -31.70
N PHE A 202 -17.80 23.78 -31.38
CA PHE A 202 -17.47 22.82 -30.32
C PHE A 202 -18.02 23.18 -28.94
N TYR A 203 -18.23 24.47 -28.65
CA TYR A 203 -18.88 24.94 -27.42
C TYR A 203 -20.39 24.63 -27.33
N THR A 204 -20.99 24.11 -28.40
CA THR A 204 -22.39 23.67 -28.44
C THR A 204 -22.56 22.17 -28.64
N VAL A 205 -21.46 21.39 -28.53
CA VAL A 205 -21.45 19.95 -28.74
C VAL A 205 -21.40 19.25 -27.40
N ASP A 206 -22.40 18.42 -27.08
CA ASP A 206 -22.48 17.67 -25.83
C ASP A 206 -21.48 16.48 -25.81
N LYS A 207 -21.08 16.00 -26.98
CA LYS A 207 -20.11 14.89 -27.13
C LYS A 207 -19.28 15.08 -28.38
N ILE A 208 -17.97 14.87 -28.28
CA ILE A 208 -17.04 14.70 -29.39
C ILE A 208 -16.99 13.20 -29.71
N ARG A 209 -17.19 12.81 -30.94
CA ARG A 209 -17.15 11.43 -31.39
C ARG A 209 -15.74 10.97 -31.68
#